data_d887c54535f2f4353a58d103fb9dc579
#
_entry.id   d887c54535f2f4353a58d103fb9dc579
#
_cell.length_a   1.000
_cell.length_b   1.000
_cell.length_c   1.000
_cell.angle_alpha   90.00
_cell.angle_beta   90.00
_cell.angle_gamma   90.00
#
_symmetry.space_group_name_H-M   'P 1'
#
loop_
_entity.id
_entity.type
_entity.pdbx_description
1 polymer ?
#
loop_
_entity_poly.entity_id
_entity_poly.type
_entity_poly.pdbx_seq_one_letter_code
_entity_poly.pdbx_strand_id
1 'polypeptide(L)'
;LERHSSGESQVLIRGFKKWPRNQQIALPILSVFAFGALFNQMQARNSEPVSIHVENPRIIDGDTLETLDKKRVRLSGIDAPDEDGKGNVPKIAAQLYLEELVKQNGGMDCTSDFQDEKLTIEPICNTRRTSWGGSNLSCRFRSNGASVSATMVRHGYAVDYRQHSGLAYARFMKDAADERRGLWGVDYEAMRNLAIERGQLPNKCK
;
A
#
# COMPACT_ATOMS: atom_id res chain seq x y z
N LEU A 1 50.58 29.33 -56.94
CA LEU A 1 51.42 28.13 -56.68
C LEU A 1 50.80 27.42 -55.45
N GLU A 2 50.26 26.38 -55.58
CA GLU A 2 50.33 24.98 -55.82
C GLU A 2 49.01 24.26 -55.58
N ARG A 3 48.70 23.34 -56.47
CA ARG A 3 47.55 22.43 -56.45
C ARG A 3 47.86 21.23 -55.57
N HIS A 4 46.88 20.73 -54.86
CA HIS A 4 46.74 19.29 -54.51
C HIS A 4 45.28 18.92 -54.62
N SER A 5 44.93 18.25 -55.64
CA SER A 5 44.82 16.82 -55.95
C SER A 5 43.78 16.13 -55.07
N SER A 6 42.61 15.96 -55.67
CA SER A 6 41.49 15.08 -55.27
C SER A 6 41.89 13.59 -55.34
N GLY A 7 41.66 12.90 -54.27
CA GLY A 7 41.69 11.42 -54.21
C GLY A 7 40.27 10.86 -54.01
N GLU A 8 39.60 10.52 -55.08
CA GLU A 8 38.36 9.76 -55.09
C GLU A 8 38.67 8.31 -54.74
N SER A 9 38.19 7.87 -53.55
CA SER A 9 38.21 6.45 -53.20
C SER A 9 36.91 5.82 -53.70
N GLN A 10 36.99 5.09 -54.81
CA GLN A 10 35.91 4.24 -55.29
C GLN A 10 35.75 3.02 -54.40
N VAL A 11 34.63 2.98 -53.66
CA VAL A 11 34.21 1.78 -52.93
C VAL A 11 33.52 0.83 -53.93
N LEU A 12 34.20 -0.27 -54.26
CA LEU A 12 33.70 -1.40 -55.05
C LEU A 12 32.56 -2.08 -54.27
N ILE A 13 31.31 -1.84 -54.65
CA ILE A 13 30.17 -2.60 -54.20
C ILE A 13 30.18 -3.95 -54.90
N ARG A 14 30.73 -4.99 -54.27
CA ARG A 14 30.64 -6.38 -54.71
C ARG A 14 29.27 -6.96 -54.40
N GLY A 15 28.52 -7.27 -55.46
CA GLY A 15 27.56 -8.34 -55.63
C GLY A 15 26.61 -8.67 -54.50
N PHE A 16 25.42 -8.06 -54.49
CA PHE A 16 24.26 -8.63 -53.81
C PHE A 16 23.88 -9.95 -54.47
N LYS A 17 24.19 -11.08 -53.80
CA LYS A 17 23.63 -12.38 -54.14
C LYS A 17 22.10 -12.32 -53.95
N LYS A 18 21.32 -12.48 -55.03
CA LYS A 18 19.87 -12.65 -54.96
C LYS A 18 19.54 -13.88 -54.12
N TRP A 19 18.90 -13.65 -53.00
CA TRP A 19 18.32 -14.71 -52.17
C TRP A 19 17.11 -15.32 -52.87
N PRO A 20 16.94 -16.66 -52.79
CA PRO A 20 15.80 -17.34 -53.40
C PRO A 20 14.48 -16.91 -52.79
N ARG A 21 13.49 -16.64 -53.64
CA ARG A 21 12.17 -16.11 -53.33
C ARG A 21 11.24 -17.02 -52.49
N ASN A 22 11.69 -18.16 -51.99
CA ASN A 22 10.84 -19.17 -51.36
C ASN A 22 11.13 -19.49 -49.89
N GLN A 23 11.82 -18.62 -49.17
CA GLN A 23 11.81 -18.71 -47.72
C GLN A 23 10.99 -17.53 -47.15
N GLN A 24 9.68 -17.70 -47.08
CA GLN A 24 8.84 -16.97 -46.17
C GLN A 24 9.26 -17.44 -44.76
N ILE A 25 10.15 -16.68 -44.15
CA ILE A 25 10.44 -16.83 -42.72
C ILE A 25 9.17 -16.36 -42.04
N ALA A 26 8.28 -17.29 -41.68
CA ALA A 26 7.23 -17.06 -40.71
C ALA A 26 7.93 -16.76 -39.40
N LEU A 27 8.16 -15.48 -39.11
CA LEU A 27 8.54 -15.03 -37.78
C LEU A 27 7.43 -15.50 -36.85
N PRO A 28 7.72 -16.33 -35.85
CA PRO A 28 6.68 -16.83 -34.98
C PRO A 28 6.05 -15.62 -34.22
N ILE A 29 4.77 -15.40 -34.47
CA ILE A 29 3.95 -14.38 -33.79
C ILE A 29 4.07 -14.54 -32.26
N LEU A 30 4.44 -15.72 -31.76
CA LEU A 30 4.75 -16.04 -30.38
C LEU A 30 5.84 -15.16 -29.73
N SER A 31 6.79 -14.61 -30.50
CA SER A 31 7.86 -13.78 -29.94
C SER A 31 7.39 -12.40 -29.50
N VAL A 32 6.36 -11.84 -30.13
CA VAL A 32 5.84 -10.52 -29.82
C VAL A 32 5.03 -10.57 -28.52
N PHE A 33 4.27 -11.67 -28.29
CA PHE A 33 3.52 -11.85 -27.04
C PHE A 33 4.43 -12.15 -25.84
N ALA A 34 5.52 -12.88 -26.03
CA ALA A 34 6.50 -13.14 -24.98
C ALA A 34 7.26 -11.87 -24.56
N PHE A 35 7.61 -11.00 -25.51
CA PHE A 35 8.26 -9.72 -25.23
C PHE A 35 7.31 -8.74 -24.53
N GLY A 36 6.03 -8.69 -24.92
CA GLY A 36 5.01 -7.87 -24.26
C GLY A 36 4.74 -8.30 -22.80
N ALA A 37 4.69 -9.61 -22.56
CA ALA A 37 4.50 -10.16 -21.21
C ALA A 37 5.71 -9.89 -20.29
N LEU A 38 6.94 -10.05 -20.82
CA LEU A 38 8.18 -9.74 -20.09
C LEU A 38 8.30 -8.23 -19.81
N PHE A 39 7.93 -7.38 -20.77
CA PHE A 39 7.95 -5.93 -20.59
C PHE A 39 6.92 -5.46 -19.57
N ASN A 40 5.72 -6.06 -19.57
CA ASN A 40 4.70 -5.78 -18.56
C ASN A 40 5.09 -6.28 -17.15
N GLN A 41 5.78 -7.43 -17.05
CA GLN A 41 6.33 -7.91 -15.79
C GLN A 41 7.49 -7.05 -15.27
N MET A 42 8.31 -6.48 -16.16
CA MET A 42 9.37 -5.55 -15.77
C MET A 42 8.82 -4.21 -15.30
N GLN A 43 7.76 -3.69 -15.90
CA GLN A 43 7.12 -2.46 -15.44
C GLN A 43 6.39 -2.62 -14.11
N ALA A 44 5.83 -3.80 -13.82
CA ALA A 44 5.20 -4.09 -12.53
C ALA A 44 6.20 -4.16 -11.36
N ARG A 45 7.48 -4.37 -11.62
CA ARG A 45 8.54 -4.52 -10.61
C ARG A 45 9.24 -3.23 -10.20
N ASN A 46 9.01 -2.12 -10.90
CA ASN A 46 9.79 -0.87 -10.72
C ASN A 46 9.00 0.31 -10.18
N SER A 47 7.85 0.12 -9.56
CA SER A 47 7.25 1.21 -8.79
C SER A 47 7.94 1.26 -7.43
N GLU A 48 8.82 2.23 -7.25
CA GLU A 48 9.39 2.56 -5.94
C GLU A 48 8.28 2.67 -4.89
N PRO A 49 8.48 2.12 -3.70
CA PRO A 49 7.49 2.25 -2.64
C PRO A 49 7.25 3.73 -2.33
N VAL A 50 6.00 4.12 -2.26
CA VAL A 50 5.64 5.46 -1.80
C VAL A 50 6.03 5.55 -0.33
N SER A 51 6.95 6.46 -0.02
CA SER A 51 7.32 6.78 1.36
C SER A 51 7.01 8.24 1.61
N ILE A 52 6.28 8.53 2.67
CA ILE A 52 5.95 9.89 3.09
C ILE A 52 6.27 10.08 4.56
N HIS A 53 6.80 11.26 4.86
CA HIS A 53 7.01 11.72 6.20
C HIS A 53 5.80 12.55 6.66
N VAL A 54 5.22 12.21 7.81
CA VAL A 54 4.00 12.82 8.31
C VAL A 54 4.27 13.48 9.67
N GLU A 55 4.32 14.80 9.68
CA GLU A 55 4.41 15.62 10.87
C GLU A 55 3.10 16.42 11.06
N ASN A 56 2.61 16.50 12.28
CA ASN A 56 1.43 17.27 12.63
C ASN A 56 0.23 17.10 11.67
N PRO A 57 -0.19 15.87 11.35
CA PRO A 57 -1.32 15.64 10.48
C PRO A 57 -2.61 16.10 11.14
N ARG A 58 -3.63 16.41 10.32
CA ARG A 58 -5.00 16.49 10.81
C ARG A 58 -5.58 15.07 10.89
N ILE A 59 -5.87 14.61 12.10
CA ILE A 59 -6.54 13.32 12.29
C ILE A 59 -8.02 13.48 11.95
N ILE A 60 -8.53 12.64 11.03
CA ILE A 60 -9.92 12.66 10.57
C ILE A 60 -10.77 11.72 11.42
N ASP A 61 -10.25 10.52 11.68
CA ASP A 61 -10.84 9.49 12.53
C ASP A 61 -9.74 8.58 13.08
N GLY A 62 -10.09 7.43 13.68
CA GLY A 62 -9.13 6.55 14.34
C GLY A 62 -8.18 5.79 13.41
N ASP A 63 -8.36 5.85 12.10
CA ASP A 63 -7.49 5.17 11.12
C ASP A 63 -7.20 6.01 9.87
N THR A 64 -7.70 7.24 9.81
CA THR A 64 -7.54 8.14 8.67
C THR A 64 -7.00 9.50 9.10
N LEU A 65 -6.00 9.97 8.37
CA LEU A 65 -5.39 11.27 8.58
C LEU A 65 -5.21 12.04 7.26
N GLU A 66 -5.03 13.34 7.38
CA GLU A 66 -4.70 14.24 6.29
C GLU A 66 -3.38 14.94 6.57
N THR A 67 -2.44 14.86 5.65
CA THR A 67 -1.14 15.52 5.71
C THR A 67 -1.28 17.04 5.49
N LEU A 68 -0.23 17.81 5.76
CA LEU A 68 -0.21 19.26 5.54
C LEU A 68 -0.46 19.64 4.07
N ASP A 69 -0.03 18.81 3.13
CA ASP A 69 -0.25 18.95 1.68
C ASP A 69 -1.60 18.36 1.21
N LYS A 70 -2.55 18.14 2.14
CA LYS A 70 -3.92 17.69 1.87
C LYS A 70 -4.05 16.29 1.28
N LYS A 71 -3.04 15.45 1.42
CA LYS A 71 -3.13 14.05 1.04
C LYS A 71 -3.78 13.25 2.16
N ARG A 72 -4.75 12.40 1.81
CA ARG A 72 -5.36 11.48 2.76
C ARG A 72 -4.59 10.18 2.83
N VAL A 73 -4.31 9.75 4.05
CA VAL A 73 -3.66 8.49 4.39
C VAL A 73 -4.59 7.70 5.28
N ARG A 74 -4.89 6.46 4.89
CA ARG A 74 -5.54 5.48 5.73
C ARG A 74 -4.50 4.51 6.28
N LEU A 75 -4.54 4.25 7.57
CA LEU A 75 -3.67 3.26 8.22
C LEU A 75 -4.01 1.87 7.70
N SER A 76 -3.00 1.18 7.18
CA SER A 76 -3.20 -0.12 6.55
C SER A 76 -3.55 -1.21 7.56
N GLY A 77 -4.44 -2.13 7.14
CA GLY A 77 -4.73 -3.37 7.86
C GLY A 77 -5.62 -3.25 9.09
N ILE A 78 -6.12 -2.05 9.40
CA ILE A 78 -7.03 -1.83 10.55
C ILE A 78 -8.31 -1.12 10.12
N ASP A 79 -9.30 -1.15 11.00
CA ASP A 79 -10.49 -0.33 10.92
C ASP A 79 -10.86 0.20 12.30
N ALA A 80 -11.08 1.50 12.38
CA ALA A 80 -11.53 2.16 13.60
C ALA A 80 -13.04 2.43 13.53
N PRO A 81 -13.74 2.57 14.65
CA PRO A 81 -15.16 2.91 14.63
C PRO A 81 -15.45 4.20 13.89
N ASP A 82 -16.36 4.13 12.94
CA ASP A 82 -16.93 5.27 12.21
C ASP A 82 -18.24 5.75 12.85
N GLU A 83 -18.88 6.77 12.28
CA GLU A 83 -20.20 7.23 12.71
C GLU A 83 -21.26 6.15 12.43
N ASP A 84 -21.84 5.57 13.46
CA ASP A 84 -22.92 4.57 13.37
C ASP A 84 -24.31 5.10 13.79
N GLY A 85 -24.43 6.39 13.97
CA GLY A 85 -25.72 7.04 14.32
C GLY A 85 -26.15 6.94 15.80
N LYS A 86 -25.36 6.29 16.67
CA LYS A 86 -25.69 6.10 18.09
C LYS A 86 -24.90 7.01 19.05
N GLY A 87 -24.22 8.00 18.51
CA GLY A 87 -23.33 8.89 19.26
C GLY A 87 -21.87 8.59 18.96
N ASN A 88 -21.15 9.62 18.60
CA ASN A 88 -19.78 9.53 18.07
C ASN A 88 -18.70 9.21 19.12
N VAL A 89 -19.05 8.69 20.29
CA VAL A 89 -18.08 8.48 21.38
C VAL A 89 -16.94 7.54 20.98
N PRO A 90 -17.17 6.36 20.39
CA PRO A 90 -16.08 5.47 19.96
C PRO A 90 -15.21 6.10 18.88
N LYS A 91 -15.80 6.76 17.88
CA LYS A 91 -15.07 7.46 16.81
C LYS A 91 -14.19 8.56 17.38
N ILE A 92 -14.75 9.45 18.20
CA ILE A 92 -14.02 10.57 18.79
C ILE A 92 -12.88 10.05 19.69
N ALA A 93 -13.13 9.02 20.47
CA ALA A 93 -12.10 8.44 21.34
C ALA A 93 -10.96 7.81 20.54
N ALA A 94 -11.24 7.09 19.45
CA ALA A 94 -10.21 6.55 18.56
C ALA A 94 -9.41 7.66 17.86
N GLN A 95 -10.10 8.71 17.40
CA GLN A 95 -9.47 9.89 16.79
C GLN A 95 -8.52 10.59 17.77
N LEU A 96 -8.99 10.93 18.96
CA LEU A 96 -8.19 11.61 19.99
C LEU A 96 -7.00 10.76 20.44
N TYR A 97 -7.20 9.45 20.52
CA TYR A 97 -6.12 8.54 20.89
C TYR A 97 -5.02 8.51 19.81
N LEU A 98 -5.37 8.43 18.53
CA LEU A 98 -4.41 8.50 17.44
C LEU A 98 -3.67 9.85 17.42
N GLU A 99 -4.40 10.96 17.64
CA GLU A 99 -3.81 12.30 17.70
C GLU A 99 -2.75 12.39 18.80
N GLU A 100 -3.07 11.91 20.01
CA GLU A 100 -2.14 11.91 21.14
C GLU A 100 -0.92 11.03 20.87
N LEU A 101 -1.11 9.83 20.28
CA LEU A 101 0.00 8.95 19.90
C LEU A 101 0.95 9.62 18.91
N VAL A 102 0.41 10.25 17.87
CA VAL A 102 1.23 10.95 16.85
C VAL A 102 2.02 12.08 17.48
N LYS A 103 1.38 12.89 18.33
CA LYS A 103 2.01 14.00 19.03
C LYS A 103 3.14 13.54 19.95
N GLN A 104 2.90 12.51 20.77
CA GLN A 104 3.89 11.97 21.71
C GLN A 104 5.12 11.38 21.00
N ASN A 105 4.93 10.88 19.78
CA ASN A 105 5.99 10.21 19.02
C ASN A 105 6.66 11.10 17.97
N GLY A 106 6.35 12.39 17.88
CA GLY A 106 6.97 13.34 16.98
C GLY A 106 6.67 13.06 15.50
N GLY A 107 5.50 12.51 15.21
CA GLY A 107 5.08 12.14 13.86
C GLY A 107 5.34 10.68 13.50
N MET A 108 5.19 10.37 12.21
CA MET A 108 5.33 9.01 11.68
C MET A 108 5.90 9.00 10.26
N ASP A 109 6.51 7.88 9.89
CA ASP A 109 6.93 7.56 8.52
C ASP A 109 5.99 6.49 7.95
N CYS A 110 5.41 6.76 6.78
CA CYS A 110 4.43 5.90 6.14
C CYS A 110 4.92 5.41 4.78
N THR A 111 4.72 4.14 4.48
CA THR A 111 5.12 3.52 3.21
C THR A 111 3.97 2.71 2.59
N SER A 112 3.99 2.59 1.28
CA SER A 112 3.06 1.72 0.55
C SER A 112 3.39 0.23 0.68
N ASP A 113 4.57 -0.09 1.20
CA ASP A 113 4.93 -1.47 1.51
C ASP A 113 4.34 -1.85 2.86
N PHE A 114 3.58 -2.93 2.90
CA PHE A 114 3.06 -3.45 4.13
C PHE A 114 4.19 -4.17 4.87
N GLN A 115 4.80 -3.47 5.85
CA GLN A 115 5.95 -3.98 6.59
C GLN A 115 5.64 -4.22 8.07
N ASP A 116 4.37 -4.27 8.44
CA ASP A 116 3.98 -4.49 9.82
C ASP A 116 4.10 -5.95 10.20
N GLU A 117 5.01 -6.21 11.13
CA GLU A 117 5.37 -7.50 11.70
C GLU A 117 5.58 -8.62 10.65
N LYS A 118 6.41 -9.60 10.89
CA LYS A 118 6.61 -10.73 9.97
C LYS A 118 5.27 -11.43 9.71
N LEU A 119 4.52 -10.92 8.73
CA LEU A 119 3.32 -11.55 8.26
C LEU A 119 3.69 -12.91 7.67
N THR A 120 3.15 -13.96 8.27
CA THR A 120 3.18 -15.29 7.70
C THR A 120 2.14 -15.44 6.59
N ILE A 121 1.24 -14.46 6.44
CA ILE A 121 0.13 -14.48 5.49
C ILE A 121 0.12 -13.14 4.76
N GLU A 122 0.19 -13.17 3.44
CA GLU A 122 0.03 -11.99 2.59
C GLU A 122 -1.38 -11.40 2.72
N PRO A 123 -1.54 -10.06 2.72
CA PRO A 123 -2.85 -9.43 2.70
C PRO A 123 -3.65 -9.91 1.49
N ILE A 124 -4.91 -10.29 1.73
CA ILE A 124 -5.79 -10.82 0.68
C ILE A 124 -6.10 -9.74 -0.36
N CYS A 125 -6.19 -8.49 0.10
CA CYS A 125 -6.47 -7.33 -0.74
C CYS A 125 -5.51 -6.19 -0.38
N ASN A 126 -4.36 -6.17 -1.04
CA ASN A 126 -3.43 -5.05 -0.91
C ASN A 126 -3.79 -3.98 -1.95
N THR A 127 -4.69 -3.06 -1.60
CA THR A 127 -5.03 -1.92 -2.46
C THR A 127 -4.29 -0.68 -1.97
N ARG A 128 -3.40 -0.15 -2.79
CA ARG A 128 -2.65 1.08 -2.50
C ARG A 128 -3.53 2.33 -2.43
N ARG A 129 -4.75 2.27 -2.95
CA ARG A 129 -5.70 3.39 -2.96
C ARG A 129 -7.01 3.00 -2.32
N THR A 130 -7.57 3.92 -1.55
CA THR A 130 -8.92 3.82 -1.02
C THR A 130 -9.94 4.21 -2.09
N SER A 131 -11.22 3.82 -1.91
CA SER A 131 -12.32 4.19 -2.81
C SER A 131 -12.55 5.71 -2.91
N TRP A 132 -12.05 6.50 -1.96
CA TRP A 132 -12.17 7.97 -1.93
C TRP A 132 -10.85 8.70 -2.24
N GLY A 133 -9.94 8.05 -2.96
CA GLY A 133 -8.73 8.68 -3.50
C GLY A 133 -7.56 8.82 -2.53
N GLY A 134 -7.68 8.35 -1.28
CA GLY A 134 -6.58 8.26 -0.33
C GLY A 134 -5.64 7.09 -0.62
N SER A 135 -4.55 7.00 0.13
CA SER A 135 -3.58 5.90 0.06
C SER A 135 -3.64 5.08 1.34
N ASN A 136 -3.69 3.74 1.21
CA ASN A 136 -3.46 2.83 2.33
C ASN A 136 -1.95 2.72 2.54
N LEU A 137 -1.47 3.13 3.69
CA LEU A 137 -0.05 3.10 4.02
C LEU A 137 0.19 2.42 5.37
N SER A 138 1.30 1.71 5.45
CA SER A 138 1.85 1.22 6.71
C SER A 138 2.68 2.34 7.34
N CYS A 139 2.34 2.74 8.56
CA CYS A 139 2.96 3.85 9.25
C CYS A 139 3.67 3.38 10.54
N ARG A 140 4.85 3.93 10.79
CA ARG A 140 5.64 3.69 12.00
C ARG A 140 5.96 5.00 12.71
N PHE A 141 5.87 5.01 14.03
CA PHE A 141 6.25 6.16 14.84
C PHE A 141 7.74 6.47 14.71
N ARG A 142 8.08 7.74 14.58
CA ARG A 142 9.47 8.18 14.42
C ARG A 142 10.33 7.94 15.66
N SER A 143 9.74 8.08 16.84
CA SER A 143 10.47 7.98 18.11
C SER A 143 11.03 6.58 18.38
N ASN A 144 10.31 5.53 17.95
CA ASN A 144 10.62 4.15 18.35
C ASN A 144 10.42 3.09 17.25
N GLY A 145 9.96 3.49 16.06
CA GLY A 145 9.73 2.58 14.94
C GLY A 145 8.55 1.62 15.11
N ALA A 146 7.74 1.78 16.18
CA ALA A 146 6.58 0.90 16.40
C ALA A 146 5.50 1.15 15.35
N SER A 147 4.82 0.08 14.93
CA SER A 147 3.67 0.18 14.02
C SER A 147 2.52 0.95 14.65
N VAL A 148 2.02 1.96 13.93
CA VAL A 148 0.86 2.75 14.34
C VAL A 148 -0.39 1.87 14.38
N SER A 149 -0.62 1.08 13.32
CA SER A 149 -1.75 0.16 13.22
C SER A 149 -1.75 -0.88 14.35
N ALA A 150 -0.61 -1.53 14.59
CA ALA A 150 -0.47 -2.50 15.68
C ALA A 150 -0.75 -1.87 17.05
N THR A 151 -0.30 -0.63 17.27
CA THR A 151 -0.53 0.11 18.52
C THR A 151 -2.00 0.43 18.73
N MET A 152 -2.69 0.91 17.69
CA MET A 152 -4.13 1.20 17.74
C MET A 152 -4.94 -0.06 18.13
N VAL A 153 -4.65 -1.20 17.48
CA VAL A 153 -5.36 -2.47 17.77
C VAL A 153 -5.00 -2.99 19.16
N ARG A 154 -3.72 -3.00 19.53
CA ARG A 154 -3.25 -3.49 20.85
C ARG A 154 -3.87 -2.74 22.02
N HIS A 155 -4.09 -1.46 21.86
CA HIS A 155 -4.71 -0.62 22.88
C HIS A 155 -6.25 -0.56 22.77
N GLY A 156 -6.83 -1.25 21.78
CA GLY A 156 -8.27 -1.44 21.67
C GLY A 156 -9.03 -0.27 21.06
N TYR A 157 -8.38 0.55 20.23
CA TYR A 157 -9.01 1.69 19.53
C TYR A 157 -9.29 1.41 18.05
N ALA A 158 -8.87 0.24 17.53
CA ALA A 158 -9.19 -0.25 16.21
C ALA A 158 -9.30 -1.79 16.23
N VAL A 159 -9.86 -2.36 15.18
CA VAL A 159 -9.95 -3.80 14.96
C VAL A 159 -9.04 -4.22 13.81
N ASP A 160 -8.64 -5.50 13.79
CA ASP A 160 -7.93 -6.11 12.68
C ASP A 160 -8.86 -6.21 11.46
N TYR A 161 -8.43 -5.65 10.32
CA TYR A 161 -9.18 -5.72 9.07
C TYR A 161 -8.59 -6.81 8.18
N ARG A 162 -9.09 -8.03 8.35
CA ARG A 162 -8.54 -9.27 7.78
C ARG A 162 -8.18 -9.19 6.30
N GLN A 163 -9.06 -8.60 5.48
CA GLN A 163 -8.81 -8.53 4.03
C GLN A 163 -7.58 -7.67 3.66
N HIS A 164 -7.19 -6.73 4.54
CA HIS A 164 -6.07 -5.82 4.31
C HIS A 164 -4.86 -6.12 5.19
N SER A 165 -5.03 -6.85 6.29
CA SER A 165 -3.97 -7.22 7.22
C SER A 165 -3.44 -8.64 7.02
N GLY A 166 -4.27 -9.54 6.46
CA GLY A 166 -3.97 -10.97 6.46
C GLY A 166 -3.92 -11.59 7.88
N LEU A 167 -4.63 -11.00 8.85
CA LEU A 167 -4.64 -11.38 10.27
C LEU A 167 -3.40 -10.93 11.07
N ALA A 168 -2.64 -9.95 10.58
CA ALA A 168 -1.44 -9.45 11.27
C ALA A 168 -1.71 -9.01 12.71
N TYR A 169 -2.88 -8.42 12.95
CA TYR A 169 -3.22 -7.83 14.24
C TYR A 169 -4.23 -8.65 15.03
N ALA A 170 -4.67 -9.81 14.53
CA ALA A 170 -5.74 -10.61 15.14
C ALA A 170 -5.45 -10.99 16.61
N ARG A 171 -4.18 -11.32 16.93
CA ARG A 171 -3.77 -11.61 18.31
C ARG A 171 -3.90 -10.38 19.21
N PHE A 172 -3.42 -9.23 18.76
CA PHE A 172 -3.50 -7.99 19.54
C PHE A 172 -4.96 -7.57 19.78
N MET A 173 -5.82 -7.74 18.77
CA MET A 173 -7.25 -7.52 18.89
C MET A 173 -7.89 -8.43 19.93
N LYS A 174 -7.56 -9.74 19.89
CA LYS A 174 -8.05 -10.71 20.86
C LYS A 174 -7.63 -10.33 22.28
N ASP A 175 -6.35 -10.05 22.49
CA ASP A 175 -5.82 -9.66 23.80
C ASP A 175 -6.47 -8.35 24.31
N ALA A 176 -6.71 -7.37 23.42
CA ALA A 176 -7.40 -6.14 23.78
C ALA A 176 -8.88 -6.39 24.18
N ALA A 177 -9.57 -7.27 23.47
CA ALA A 177 -10.95 -7.64 23.77
C ALA A 177 -11.07 -8.40 25.09
N ASP A 178 -10.20 -9.39 25.34
CA ASP A 178 -10.18 -10.19 26.55
C ASP A 178 -9.91 -9.32 27.80
N GLU A 179 -8.99 -8.36 27.68
CA GLU A 179 -8.62 -7.46 28.77
C GLU A 179 -9.47 -6.18 28.83
N ARG A 180 -10.48 -6.03 27.98
CA ARG A 180 -11.34 -4.83 27.93
C ARG A 180 -10.58 -3.52 27.78
N ARG A 181 -9.51 -3.52 26.97
CA ARG A 181 -8.72 -2.31 26.73
C ARG A 181 -9.45 -1.33 25.81
N GLY A 182 -9.21 -0.04 26.03
CA GLY A 182 -9.74 1.03 25.19
C GLY A 182 -11.24 0.92 24.97
N LEU A 183 -11.67 0.96 23.71
CA LEU A 183 -13.09 0.91 23.33
C LEU A 183 -13.76 -0.44 23.64
N TRP A 184 -13.01 -1.53 23.78
CA TRP A 184 -13.56 -2.81 24.23
C TRP A 184 -14.10 -2.75 25.68
N GLY A 185 -13.59 -1.84 26.50
CA GLY A 185 -14.11 -1.56 27.83
C GLY A 185 -15.28 -0.57 27.84
N VAL A 186 -15.37 0.29 26.83
CA VAL A 186 -16.40 1.34 26.74
C VAL A 186 -17.67 0.82 26.04
N ASP A 187 -17.51 0.20 24.88
CA ASP A 187 -18.62 -0.37 24.07
C ASP A 187 -18.17 -1.68 23.41
N TYR A 188 -18.24 -2.74 24.18
CA TYR A 188 -17.82 -4.07 23.74
C TYR A 188 -18.61 -4.57 22.52
N GLU A 189 -19.92 -4.34 22.52
CA GLU A 189 -20.78 -4.84 21.45
C GLU A 189 -20.51 -4.12 20.12
N ALA A 190 -20.29 -2.80 20.15
CA ALA A 190 -19.89 -2.08 18.95
C ALA A 190 -18.56 -2.59 18.40
N MET A 191 -17.55 -2.74 19.24
CA MET A 191 -16.24 -3.27 18.83
C MET A 191 -16.32 -4.70 18.33
N ARG A 192 -17.12 -5.56 18.99
CA ARG A 192 -17.36 -6.93 18.58
C ARG A 192 -18.02 -7.02 17.21
N ASN A 193 -19.05 -6.20 16.97
CA ASN A 193 -19.75 -6.17 15.69
C ASN A 193 -18.83 -5.69 14.57
N LEU A 194 -18.04 -4.65 14.79
CA LEU A 194 -17.03 -4.18 13.85
C LEU A 194 -15.99 -5.29 13.56
N ALA A 195 -15.49 -5.96 14.59
CA ALA A 195 -14.52 -7.05 14.43
C ALA A 195 -15.10 -8.24 13.63
N ILE A 196 -16.37 -8.60 13.84
CA ILE A 196 -17.05 -9.64 13.07
C ILE A 196 -17.16 -9.23 11.60
N GLU A 197 -17.59 -8.00 11.33
CA GLU A 197 -17.73 -7.46 9.97
C GLU A 197 -16.38 -7.47 9.23
N ARG A 198 -15.31 -6.99 9.87
CA ARG A 198 -13.97 -6.90 9.27
C ARG A 198 -13.22 -8.22 9.28
N GLY A 199 -13.64 -9.18 10.07
CA GLY A 199 -13.13 -10.56 10.09
C GLY A 199 -13.63 -11.43 8.94
N GLN A 200 -14.68 -11.04 8.24
CA GLN A 200 -15.22 -11.78 7.11
C GLN A 200 -14.27 -11.71 5.90
N LEU A 201 -14.13 -12.84 5.18
CA LEU A 201 -13.44 -12.85 3.90
C LEU A 201 -14.37 -12.27 2.83
N PRO A 202 -13.92 -11.25 2.06
CA PRO A 202 -14.71 -10.75 0.95
C PRO A 202 -14.81 -11.82 -0.14
N ASN A 203 -15.98 -11.90 -0.79
CA ASN A 203 -16.16 -12.77 -1.95
C ASN A 203 -15.27 -12.36 -3.13
N LYS A 204 -14.86 -11.09 -3.20
CA LYS A 204 -13.86 -10.54 -4.14
C LYS A 204 -13.30 -9.25 -3.56
N CYS A 205 -12.00 -9.05 -3.70
CA CYS A 205 -11.38 -7.75 -3.49
C CYS A 205 -11.86 -6.79 -4.60
N LYS A 206 -12.56 -5.74 -4.24
CA LYS A 206 -13.01 -4.71 -5.19
C LYS A 206 -11.92 -3.70 -5.45
#